data_77e13e09bbb842f4faac431ccecae89c
#
_entry.id   77e13e09bbb842f4faac431ccecae89c
#
_cell.length_a   1.000
_cell.length_b   1.000
_cell.length_c   1.000
_cell.angle_alpha   90.00
_cell.angle_beta   90.00
_cell.angle_gamma   90.00
#
_symmetry.space_group_name_H-M   'P 1'
#
loop_
_entity.id
_entity.type
_entity.pdbx_description
1 polymer ?
#
loop_
_entity_poly.entity_id
_entity_poly.type
_entity_poly.pdbx_seq_one_letter_code
_entity_poly.pdbx_strand_id
1 'polypeptide(L)'
;MTRTLPRLRALAAGAALLLAIPLVAAPAQAGARVLPMRERAAVIDQWLAERVQTVLPGLMRRAGIDLWVLISREYNEDPVLRTFLPATWQSARRRTMLLIHDRGEGQPLETLAIARYDVGETFRKAWDKERDGDQWARLAELIAERDPKAIGVNVSDTFALADGMAHTEYRLLENALAPALRERLVSAEALAIGWLETRSAADMVVYPQVCRIAHEIIAEGFSEAVIQPGVTTTQDVAWWYRDRVRELGLTAWFHPSVSVQRADTPAQDLKAEIASHDDEAVIRPGDLLHVDFGITYLRLNTDTQQHAYVLRPGETAAPEDLQAAFATGNRLQDLLTGEFVAGRSGNEILAAALSKAEAEGITASIYTHPIGYHGHAAGPTIGLWDQQGGVPGAGDYPLYPDTAFSIELYAESEVPSWGKRVRIKLEEDAFFDGETVRYIDGRQRALWLIPRQVRPGD
;
A
#
# COMPACT_ATOMS: atom_id res chain seq x y z
N MET A 1 13.27 67.75 -74.31
CA MET A 1 12.61 68.63 -73.32
C MET A 1 11.25 68.07 -73.02
N THR A 2 11.13 67.30 -71.99
CA THR A 2 9.81 66.83 -71.50
C THR A 2 9.94 66.53 -69.98
N ARG A 3 9.30 67.37 -69.23
CA ARG A 3 9.16 67.27 -67.77
C ARG A 3 8.13 66.17 -67.40
N THR A 4 8.56 65.28 -66.57
CA THR A 4 7.67 64.26 -65.90
C THR A 4 7.43 64.70 -64.48
N LEU A 5 6.14 64.80 -64.10
CA LEU A 5 5.62 65.04 -62.76
C LEU A 5 5.49 63.70 -61.95
N PRO A 6 5.75 63.73 -60.65
CA PRO A 6 5.63 62.52 -59.86
C PRO A 6 4.15 62.30 -59.34
N ARG A 7 3.73 61.03 -59.38
CA ARG A 7 2.44 60.56 -58.81
C ARG A 7 2.60 60.32 -57.33
N LEU A 8 1.79 61.01 -56.54
CA LEU A 8 1.56 60.66 -55.12
C LEU A 8 0.75 59.32 -55.02
N ARG A 9 1.33 58.44 -54.26
CA ARG A 9 0.57 57.25 -53.80
C ARG A 9 0.11 57.50 -52.36
N ALA A 10 -1.22 57.50 -52.16
CA ALA A 10 -1.85 57.52 -50.85
C ALA A 10 -1.71 56.14 -50.19
N LEU A 11 -1.09 56.08 -49.01
CA LEU A 11 -1.08 54.91 -48.13
C LEU A 11 -2.36 54.92 -47.29
N ALA A 12 -3.22 53.94 -47.49
CA ALA A 12 -4.35 53.65 -46.63
C ALA A 12 -3.83 52.82 -45.44
N ALA A 13 -3.83 53.39 -44.25
CA ALA A 13 -3.52 52.70 -43.01
C ALA A 13 -4.79 51.95 -42.54
N GLY A 14 -4.82 50.64 -42.75
CA GLY A 14 -5.83 49.74 -42.14
C GLY A 14 -5.48 49.44 -40.70
N ALA A 15 -6.25 49.98 -39.75
CA ALA A 15 -6.16 49.61 -38.34
C ALA A 15 -6.82 48.25 -38.12
N ALA A 16 -6.01 47.21 -37.92
CA ALA A 16 -6.51 45.91 -37.50
C ALA A 16 -6.82 45.96 -35.99
N LEU A 17 -8.11 45.91 -35.65
CA LEU A 17 -8.59 45.79 -34.28
C LEU A 17 -8.36 44.36 -33.83
N LEU A 18 -7.29 44.06 -33.08
CA LEU A 18 -7.08 42.80 -32.40
C LEU A 18 -8.03 42.75 -31.18
N LEU A 19 -9.15 42.05 -31.33
CA LEU A 19 -10.01 41.63 -30.22
C LEU A 19 -9.20 40.64 -29.36
N ALA A 20 -8.63 41.09 -28.24
CA ALA A 20 -8.09 40.24 -27.19
C ALA A 20 -9.28 39.58 -26.51
N ILE A 21 -9.54 38.30 -26.86
CA ILE A 21 -10.42 37.43 -26.10
C ILE A 21 -9.68 37.12 -24.81
N PRO A 22 -10.21 37.47 -23.63
CA PRO A 22 -9.59 37.02 -22.38
C PRO A 22 -9.68 35.51 -22.32
N LEU A 23 -8.54 34.84 -22.34
CA LEU A 23 -8.46 33.42 -22.01
C LEU A 23 -8.81 33.31 -20.53
N VAL A 24 -10.08 33.04 -20.21
CA VAL A 24 -10.48 32.65 -18.86
C VAL A 24 -9.84 31.29 -18.65
N ALA A 25 -8.71 31.27 -17.94
CA ALA A 25 -8.15 30.03 -17.45
C ALA A 25 -9.22 29.37 -16.59
N ALA A 26 -9.76 28.24 -17.06
CA ALA A 26 -10.59 27.39 -16.21
C ALA A 26 -9.80 27.13 -14.91
N PRO A 27 -10.44 27.22 -13.72
CA PRO A 27 -9.77 26.84 -12.49
C PRO A 27 -9.24 25.42 -12.70
N ALA A 28 -7.93 25.26 -12.53
CA ALA A 28 -7.33 23.93 -12.55
C ALA A 28 -8.05 23.14 -11.45
N GLN A 29 -8.84 22.14 -11.84
CA GLN A 29 -9.34 21.15 -10.90
C GLN A 29 -8.10 20.61 -10.18
N ALA A 30 -8.02 20.91 -8.88
CA ALA A 30 -6.95 20.41 -8.01
C ALA A 30 -7.23 18.93 -7.68
N GLY A 31 -7.40 18.10 -8.72
CA GLY A 31 -7.43 16.67 -8.60
C GLY A 31 -6.01 16.15 -8.38
N ALA A 32 -5.88 15.07 -7.66
CA ALA A 32 -4.62 14.41 -7.36
C ALA A 32 -3.79 14.22 -8.64
N ARG A 33 -2.64 14.89 -8.70
CA ARG A 33 -1.74 14.79 -9.85
C ARG A 33 -0.87 13.54 -9.71
N VAL A 34 -1.19 12.55 -10.49
CA VAL A 34 -0.39 11.33 -10.63
C VAL A 34 0.74 11.59 -11.63
N LEU A 35 1.99 11.30 -11.24
CA LEU A 35 3.16 11.50 -12.10
C LEU A 35 3.08 10.64 -13.38
N PRO A 36 3.60 11.11 -14.51
CA PRO A 36 3.82 10.29 -15.70
C PRO A 36 4.75 9.11 -15.41
N MET A 37 4.59 8.00 -16.14
CA MET A 37 5.34 6.74 -15.90
C MET A 37 6.86 6.92 -15.85
N ARG A 38 7.44 7.79 -16.68
CA ARG A 38 8.89 8.08 -16.65
C ARG A 38 9.33 8.71 -15.33
N GLU A 39 8.56 9.65 -14.82
CA GLU A 39 8.84 10.32 -13.55
C GLU A 39 8.67 9.38 -12.36
N ARG A 40 7.63 8.51 -12.41
CA ARG A 40 7.46 7.44 -11.41
C ARG A 40 8.66 6.51 -11.37
N ALA A 41 9.17 6.11 -12.54
CA ALA A 41 10.34 5.25 -12.64
C ALA A 41 11.57 5.90 -12.00
N ALA A 42 11.80 7.19 -12.27
CA ALA A 42 12.92 7.92 -11.67
C ALA A 42 12.81 7.99 -10.13
N VAL A 43 11.62 8.27 -9.60
CA VAL A 43 11.37 8.31 -8.14
C VAL A 43 11.61 6.94 -7.50
N ILE A 44 11.07 5.87 -8.08
CA ILE A 44 11.22 4.49 -7.57
C ILE A 44 12.69 4.08 -7.54
N ASP A 45 13.43 4.34 -8.62
CA ASP A 45 14.85 3.96 -8.72
C ASP A 45 15.73 4.79 -7.77
N GLN A 46 15.42 6.07 -7.59
CA GLN A 46 16.09 6.92 -6.60
C GLN A 46 15.84 6.42 -5.16
N TRP A 47 14.59 6.10 -4.82
CA TRP A 47 14.24 5.57 -3.49
C TRP A 47 14.92 4.24 -3.22
N LEU A 48 14.98 3.35 -4.21
CA LEU A 48 15.67 2.09 -4.08
C LEU A 48 17.15 2.30 -3.75
N ALA A 49 17.84 3.16 -4.50
CA ALA A 49 19.24 3.47 -4.28
C ALA A 49 19.50 4.06 -2.88
N GLU A 50 18.64 4.98 -2.42
CA GLU A 50 18.72 5.58 -1.09
C GLU A 50 18.49 4.53 0.01
N ARG A 51 17.41 3.73 -0.10
CA ARG A 51 17.06 2.71 0.91
C ARG A 51 18.15 1.64 1.07
N VAL A 52 18.77 1.24 -0.02
CA VAL A 52 19.90 0.26 0.03
C VAL A 52 21.08 0.81 0.84
N GLN A 53 21.28 2.13 0.87
CA GLN A 53 22.40 2.72 1.61
C GLN A 53 22.02 3.19 3.03
N THR A 54 20.75 3.54 3.27
CA THR A 54 20.32 4.15 4.54
C THR A 54 19.55 3.18 5.46
N VAL A 55 18.75 2.30 4.90
CA VAL A 55 17.88 1.38 5.65
C VAL A 55 18.52 -0.01 5.77
N LEU A 56 18.95 -0.58 4.65
CA LEU A 56 19.38 -1.97 4.58
C LEU A 56 20.58 -2.33 5.48
N PRO A 57 21.62 -1.48 5.66
CA PRO A 57 22.74 -1.83 6.54
C PRO A 57 22.32 -2.09 7.99
N GLY A 58 21.41 -1.26 8.52
CA GLY A 58 20.86 -1.45 9.86
C GLY A 58 20.07 -2.75 10.00
N LEU A 59 19.30 -3.10 8.98
CA LEU A 59 18.51 -4.33 8.95
C LEU A 59 19.38 -5.58 8.87
N MET A 60 20.43 -5.59 8.05
CA MET A 60 21.40 -6.69 7.95
C MET A 60 22.07 -6.95 9.30
N ARG A 61 22.52 -5.90 10.00
CA ARG A 61 23.14 -6.00 11.31
C ARG A 61 22.15 -6.46 12.38
N ARG A 62 20.90 -5.95 12.36
CA ARG A 62 19.84 -6.39 13.26
C ARG A 62 19.57 -7.89 13.11
N ALA A 63 19.58 -8.38 11.87
CA ALA A 63 19.35 -9.79 11.55
C ALA A 63 20.58 -10.68 11.74
N GLY A 64 21.78 -10.10 11.97
CA GLY A 64 23.05 -10.84 12.08
C GLY A 64 23.49 -11.49 10.76
N ILE A 65 23.08 -10.94 9.62
CA ILE A 65 23.39 -11.43 8.27
C ILE A 65 24.37 -10.47 7.62
N ASP A 66 25.56 -10.93 7.30
CA ASP A 66 26.58 -10.13 6.64
C ASP A 66 26.63 -10.31 5.13
N LEU A 67 25.98 -11.36 4.59
CA LEU A 67 25.81 -11.54 3.15
C LEU A 67 24.40 -12.07 2.83
N TRP A 68 23.66 -11.35 1.97
CA TRP A 68 22.30 -11.72 1.56
C TRP A 68 22.28 -12.11 0.08
N VAL A 69 21.75 -13.30 -0.22
CA VAL A 69 21.64 -13.83 -1.59
C VAL A 69 20.17 -13.93 -1.98
N LEU A 70 19.81 -13.24 -3.04
CA LEU A 70 18.47 -13.24 -3.62
C LEU A 70 18.53 -13.85 -5.03
N ILE A 71 17.72 -14.84 -5.32
CA ILE A 71 17.75 -15.54 -6.60
C ILE A 71 16.35 -15.71 -7.15
N SER A 72 16.13 -15.27 -8.39
CA SER A 72 14.86 -15.47 -9.08
C SER A 72 15.04 -15.83 -10.53
N ARG A 73 14.08 -16.57 -11.05
CA ARG A 73 13.90 -16.76 -12.49
C ARG A 73 12.81 -15.84 -13.02
N GLU A 74 12.91 -15.49 -14.29
CA GLU A 74 11.90 -14.71 -15.02
C GLU A 74 10.51 -15.35 -14.84
N TYR A 75 9.53 -14.57 -14.41
CA TYR A 75 8.14 -14.94 -14.08
C TYR A 75 7.96 -15.81 -12.82
N ASN A 76 9.01 -16.01 -12.05
CA ASN A 76 8.95 -16.66 -10.73
C ASN A 76 9.85 -15.89 -9.77
N GLU A 77 9.47 -14.65 -9.55
CA GLU A 77 10.24 -13.73 -8.74
C GLU A 77 9.92 -13.91 -7.25
N ASP A 78 10.97 -13.95 -6.45
CA ASP A 78 10.94 -13.74 -5.02
C ASP A 78 10.32 -12.35 -4.74
N PRO A 79 9.33 -12.22 -3.84
CA PRO A 79 8.67 -10.96 -3.52
C PRO A 79 9.65 -9.87 -3.09
N VAL A 80 10.68 -10.22 -2.33
CA VAL A 80 11.71 -9.28 -1.89
C VAL A 80 12.61 -8.87 -3.04
N LEU A 81 13.15 -9.83 -3.84
CA LEU A 81 13.97 -9.52 -5.00
C LEU A 81 13.24 -8.57 -5.96
N ARG A 82 11.94 -8.75 -6.11
CA ARG A 82 11.11 -7.90 -6.96
C ARG A 82 11.18 -6.42 -6.57
N THR A 83 11.35 -6.12 -5.27
CA THR A 83 11.51 -4.74 -4.80
C THR A 83 12.85 -4.12 -5.15
N PHE A 84 13.86 -4.95 -5.42
CA PHE A 84 15.21 -4.52 -5.84
C PHE A 84 15.35 -4.34 -7.36
N LEU A 85 14.34 -4.74 -8.15
CA LEU A 85 14.38 -4.54 -9.60
C LEU A 85 14.18 -3.05 -9.93
N PRO A 86 14.87 -2.52 -10.96
CA PRO A 86 14.61 -1.16 -11.42
C PRO A 86 13.16 -1.02 -11.93
N ALA A 87 12.61 0.16 -11.85
CA ALA A 87 11.21 0.42 -12.23
C ALA A 87 10.88 0.06 -13.69
N THR A 88 11.89 0.01 -14.57
CA THR A 88 11.75 -0.38 -15.96
C THR A 88 11.71 -1.91 -16.18
N TRP A 89 11.97 -2.71 -15.14
CA TRP A 89 11.90 -4.16 -15.24
C TRP A 89 10.58 -4.68 -14.71
N GLN A 90 9.74 -5.22 -15.59
CA GLN A 90 8.45 -5.83 -15.22
C GLN A 90 8.62 -7.22 -14.57
N SER A 91 9.77 -7.87 -14.83
CA SER A 91 10.16 -9.18 -14.28
C SER A 91 11.69 -9.26 -14.19
N ALA A 92 12.20 -10.23 -13.43
CA ALA A 92 13.60 -10.63 -13.49
C ALA A 92 13.96 -11.09 -14.91
N ARG A 93 15.26 -11.04 -15.26
CA ARG A 93 15.70 -11.45 -16.60
C ARG A 93 16.41 -12.80 -16.54
N ARG A 94 15.79 -13.82 -17.13
CA ARG A 94 16.28 -15.21 -17.14
C ARG A 94 16.44 -15.72 -15.69
N ARG A 95 17.69 -15.83 -15.21
CA ARG A 95 18.03 -15.98 -13.81
C ARG A 95 18.79 -14.74 -13.38
N THR A 96 18.25 -14.02 -12.43
CA THR A 96 18.86 -12.88 -11.76
C THR A 96 19.24 -13.29 -10.35
N MET A 97 20.51 -13.18 -10.02
CA MET A 97 21.02 -13.40 -8.65
C MET A 97 21.59 -12.08 -8.18
N LEU A 98 21.16 -11.63 -6.98
CA LEU A 98 21.70 -10.45 -6.33
C LEU A 98 22.47 -10.88 -5.09
N LEU A 99 23.61 -10.26 -4.88
CA LEU A 99 24.45 -10.46 -3.72
C LEU A 99 24.63 -9.09 -3.05
N ILE A 100 24.29 -9.02 -1.76
CA ILE A 100 24.44 -7.83 -0.93
C ILE A 100 25.36 -8.21 0.24
N HIS A 101 26.48 -7.49 0.40
CA HIS A 101 27.44 -7.77 1.42
C HIS A 101 27.67 -6.54 2.31
N ASP A 102 27.44 -6.69 3.62
CA ASP A 102 27.80 -5.69 4.64
C ASP A 102 29.27 -5.86 5.01
N ARG A 103 30.09 -4.92 4.57
CA ARG A 103 31.54 -4.89 4.86
C ARG A 103 31.87 -4.35 6.24
N GLY A 104 30.85 -4.13 7.07
CA GLY A 104 31.01 -3.61 8.42
C GLY A 104 30.68 -2.12 8.55
N GLU A 105 30.71 -1.65 9.78
CA GLU A 105 30.32 -0.29 10.13
C GLU A 105 31.18 0.77 9.41
N GLY A 106 30.50 1.82 8.90
CA GLY A 106 31.13 2.91 8.18
C GLY A 106 31.51 2.61 6.72
N GLN A 107 31.28 1.38 6.24
CA GLN A 107 31.49 1.02 4.85
C GLN A 107 30.15 0.92 4.11
N PRO A 108 30.06 1.40 2.85
CA PRO A 108 28.87 1.20 2.03
C PRO A 108 28.68 -0.30 1.75
N LEU A 109 27.41 -0.72 1.61
CA LEU A 109 27.13 -2.08 1.15
C LEU A 109 27.71 -2.33 -0.24
N GLU A 110 28.23 -3.52 -0.44
CA GLU A 110 28.60 -4.00 -1.76
C GLU A 110 27.38 -4.71 -2.38
N THR A 111 26.98 -4.28 -3.58
CA THR A 111 25.81 -4.78 -4.29
C THR A 111 26.20 -5.29 -5.67
N LEU A 112 26.06 -6.59 -5.89
CA LEU A 112 26.46 -7.26 -7.12
C LEU A 112 25.29 -7.99 -7.76
N ALA A 113 25.24 -7.96 -9.10
CA ALA A 113 24.33 -8.75 -9.91
C ALA A 113 25.13 -9.86 -10.63
N ILE A 114 24.91 -11.10 -10.24
CA ILE A 114 25.36 -12.26 -10.98
C ILE A 114 24.30 -12.54 -12.06
N ALA A 115 24.32 -11.67 -13.05
CA ALA A 115 23.34 -11.59 -14.13
C ALA A 115 24.03 -11.08 -15.40
N ARG A 116 23.33 -11.14 -16.56
CA ARG A 116 23.87 -10.71 -17.85
C ARG A 116 24.06 -9.20 -17.96
N TYR A 117 23.36 -8.44 -17.12
CA TYR A 117 23.30 -6.97 -17.13
C TYR A 117 23.41 -6.45 -15.71
N ASP A 118 23.74 -5.17 -15.57
CA ASP A 118 23.50 -4.44 -14.34
C ASP A 118 21.99 -4.49 -14.00
N VAL A 119 21.65 -4.54 -12.72
CA VAL A 119 20.26 -4.44 -12.26
C VAL A 119 20.04 -3.04 -11.73
N GLY A 120 19.58 -2.17 -12.61
CA GLY A 120 19.53 -0.74 -12.38
C GLY A 120 20.91 -0.14 -12.15
N GLU A 121 20.95 0.96 -11.43
CA GLU A 121 22.19 1.59 -10.96
C GLU A 121 22.69 0.99 -9.64
N THR A 122 21.83 0.23 -8.96
CA THR A 122 22.08 -0.30 -7.62
C THR A 122 23.00 -1.52 -7.63
N PHE A 123 22.84 -2.44 -8.59
CA PHE A 123 23.61 -3.69 -8.63
C PHE A 123 24.47 -3.79 -9.88
N ARG A 124 25.77 -3.79 -9.72
CA ARG A 124 26.71 -3.93 -10.83
C ARG A 124 26.83 -5.38 -11.27
N LYS A 125 26.90 -5.60 -12.60
CA LYS A 125 27.17 -6.89 -13.20
C LYS A 125 28.50 -7.45 -12.70
N ALA A 126 28.46 -8.66 -12.14
CA ALA A 126 29.63 -9.38 -11.63
C ALA A 126 29.85 -10.75 -12.29
N TRP A 127 29.11 -11.03 -13.38
CA TRP A 127 29.23 -12.26 -14.15
C TRP A 127 29.24 -11.96 -15.66
N ASP A 128 30.16 -12.59 -16.36
CA ASP A 128 30.24 -12.58 -17.81
C ASP A 128 30.24 -14.01 -18.32
N LYS A 129 29.22 -14.39 -19.10
CA LYS A 129 29.02 -15.77 -19.53
C LYS A 129 30.20 -16.32 -20.35
N GLU A 130 30.81 -15.48 -21.18
CA GLU A 130 31.88 -15.86 -22.08
C GLU A 130 33.22 -15.99 -21.34
N ARG A 131 33.43 -15.21 -20.26
CA ARG A 131 34.65 -15.22 -19.45
C ARG A 131 34.56 -16.19 -18.28
N ASP A 132 33.43 -16.10 -17.53
CA ASP A 132 33.29 -16.76 -16.22
C ASP A 132 32.54 -18.10 -16.34
N GLY A 133 31.95 -18.40 -17.50
CA GLY A 133 31.26 -19.67 -17.78
C GLY A 133 29.98 -19.85 -16.93
N ASP A 134 30.04 -20.78 -15.98
CA ASP A 134 28.86 -21.14 -15.15
C ASP A 134 28.50 -20.07 -14.13
N GLN A 135 27.22 -19.69 -14.11
CA GLN A 135 26.69 -18.64 -13.24
C GLN A 135 26.77 -19.01 -11.74
N TRP A 136 26.55 -20.29 -11.42
CA TRP A 136 26.58 -20.79 -10.05
C TRP A 136 28.01 -20.86 -9.50
N ALA A 137 28.95 -21.28 -10.34
CA ALA A 137 30.37 -21.28 -9.99
C ALA A 137 30.84 -19.85 -9.65
N ARG A 138 30.45 -18.87 -10.48
CA ARG A 138 30.79 -17.46 -10.22
C ARG A 138 30.17 -16.94 -8.94
N LEU A 139 28.92 -17.27 -8.64
CA LEU A 139 28.26 -16.91 -7.37
C LEU A 139 29.06 -17.51 -6.18
N ALA A 140 29.40 -18.79 -6.25
CA ALA A 140 30.15 -19.48 -5.20
C ALA A 140 31.55 -18.87 -4.97
N GLU A 141 32.27 -18.50 -6.04
CA GLU A 141 33.54 -17.78 -5.97
C GLU A 141 33.37 -16.43 -5.23
N LEU A 142 32.38 -15.63 -5.63
CA LEU A 142 32.11 -14.32 -5.02
C LEU A 142 31.74 -14.43 -3.53
N ILE A 143 31.01 -15.47 -3.14
CA ILE A 143 30.70 -15.75 -1.73
C ILE A 143 32.00 -16.16 -0.98
N ALA A 144 32.81 -17.05 -1.57
CA ALA A 144 34.05 -17.51 -0.95
C ALA A 144 35.07 -16.37 -0.78
N GLU A 145 35.20 -15.47 -1.75
CA GLU A 145 36.07 -14.28 -1.67
C GLU A 145 35.75 -13.37 -0.47
N ARG A 146 34.48 -13.35 -0.03
CA ARG A 146 33.97 -12.49 1.06
C ARG A 146 34.01 -13.18 2.41
N ASP A 147 34.10 -14.51 2.41
CA ASP A 147 34.14 -15.36 3.62
C ASP A 147 33.08 -14.96 4.68
N PRO A 148 31.78 -14.82 4.32
CA PRO A 148 30.77 -14.33 5.22
C PRO A 148 30.54 -15.28 6.40
N LYS A 149 30.15 -14.75 7.56
CA LYS A 149 29.79 -15.56 8.75
C LYS A 149 28.38 -16.15 8.61
N ALA A 150 27.43 -15.38 8.04
CA ALA A 150 26.05 -15.78 7.83
C ALA A 150 25.58 -15.39 6.41
N ILE A 151 25.13 -16.39 5.65
CA ILE A 151 24.61 -16.22 4.29
C ILE A 151 23.09 -16.31 4.37
N GLY A 152 22.42 -15.16 4.31
CA GLY A 152 20.97 -15.08 4.32
C GLY A 152 20.36 -15.51 2.99
N VAL A 153 19.32 -16.32 3.07
CA VAL A 153 18.48 -16.74 1.94
C VAL A 153 17.00 -16.64 2.31
N ASN A 154 16.14 -16.29 1.36
CA ASN A 154 14.74 -16.08 1.63
C ASN A 154 13.97 -17.40 1.69
N VAL A 155 14.01 -18.00 2.87
CA VAL A 155 13.20 -19.18 3.26
C VAL A 155 12.55 -18.89 4.61
N SER A 156 11.29 -19.24 4.75
CA SER A 156 10.48 -18.96 5.95
C SER A 156 9.38 -19.98 6.08
N ASP A 157 9.13 -20.45 7.31
CA ASP A 157 7.99 -21.30 7.64
C ASP A 157 6.75 -20.48 8.03
N THR A 158 6.90 -19.15 8.22
CA THR A 158 5.86 -18.27 8.75
C THR A 158 5.38 -17.24 7.73
N PHE A 159 6.31 -16.53 7.10
CA PHE A 159 6.00 -15.40 6.24
C PHE A 159 6.20 -15.72 4.76
N ALA A 160 5.12 -15.90 4.03
CA ALA A 160 5.16 -16.21 2.59
C ALA A 160 5.96 -15.17 1.78
N LEU A 161 5.94 -13.89 2.18
CA LEU A 161 6.73 -12.83 1.52
C LEU A 161 8.23 -12.95 1.78
N ALA A 162 8.65 -13.70 2.79
CA ALA A 162 10.06 -14.00 3.11
C ALA A 162 10.49 -15.40 2.66
N ASP A 163 9.58 -16.21 2.07
CA ASP A 163 9.82 -17.56 1.52
C ASP A 163 9.86 -17.54 -0.02
N GLY A 164 10.59 -16.58 -0.58
CA GLY A 164 10.59 -16.34 -2.03
C GLY A 164 11.59 -17.16 -2.82
N MET A 165 12.54 -17.84 -2.19
CA MET A 165 13.53 -18.65 -2.89
C MET A 165 12.91 -19.97 -3.35
N ALA A 166 12.77 -20.16 -4.68
CA ALA A 166 12.26 -21.40 -5.22
C ALA A 166 13.13 -22.61 -4.82
N HIS A 167 12.51 -23.73 -4.46
CA HIS A 167 13.19 -24.96 -4.03
C HIS A 167 14.35 -25.37 -4.96
N THR A 168 14.17 -25.27 -6.28
CA THR A 168 15.22 -25.61 -7.23
C THR A 168 16.43 -24.69 -7.12
N GLU A 169 16.20 -23.39 -6.94
CA GLU A 169 17.28 -22.40 -6.82
C GLU A 169 18.03 -22.59 -5.49
N TYR A 170 17.31 -22.86 -4.39
CA TYR A 170 17.93 -23.18 -3.10
C TYR A 170 18.85 -24.42 -3.20
N ARG A 171 18.37 -25.53 -3.78
CA ARG A 171 19.13 -26.74 -3.96
C ARG A 171 20.35 -26.55 -4.88
N LEU A 172 20.24 -25.73 -5.92
CA LEU A 172 21.37 -25.40 -6.82
C LEU A 172 22.42 -24.54 -6.10
N LEU A 173 21.99 -23.62 -5.24
CA LEU A 173 22.89 -22.85 -4.38
C LEU A 173 23.66 -23.75 -3.42
N GLU A 174 22.98 -24.63 -2.71
CA GLU A 174 23.62 -25.59 -1.79
C GLU A 174 24.67 -26.45 -2.50
N ASN A 175 24.37 -26.92 -3.72
CA ASN A 175 25.30 -27.76 -4.51
C ASN A 175 26.49 -26.95 -5.04
N ALA A 176 26.36 -25.66 -5.26
CA ALA A 176 27.44 -24.80 -5.74
C ALA A 176 28.42 -24.41 -4.63
N LEU A 177 27.95 -24.35 -3.38
CA LEU A 177 28.77 -23.93 -2.24
C LEU A 177 29.65 -25.05 -1.71
N ALA A 178 30.89 -24.69 -1.31
CA ALA A 178 31.75 -25.56 -0.51
C ALA A 178 31.06 -25.92 0.82
N PRO A 179 31.32 -27.11 1.40
CA PRO A 179 30.65 -27.54 2.63
C PRO A 179 30.68 -26.50 3.77
N ALA A 180 31.84 -25.89 4.03
CA ALA A 180 32.00 -24.88 5.08
C ALA A 180 31.15 -23.61 4.86
N LEU A 181 30.85 -23.21 3.62
CA LEU A 181 29.98 -22.09 3.30
C LEU A 181 28.51 -22.51 3.32
N ARG A 182 28.20 -23.73 2.95
CA ARG A 182 26.84 -24.28 3.01
C ARG A 182 26.32 -24.31 4.46
N GLU A 183 27.17 -24.64 5.43
CA GLU A 183 26.82 -24.63 6.86
C GLU A 183 26.50 -23.23 7.40
N ARG A 184 26.86 -22.16 6.65
CA ARG A 184 26.55 -20.76 7.00
C ARG A 184 25.26 -20.22 6.38
N LEU A 185 24.55 -21.04 5.61
CA LEU A 185 23.22 -20.68 5.09
C LEU A 185 22.23 -20.56 6.24
N VAL A 186 21.55 -19.43 6.31
CA VAL A 186 20.53 -19.14 7.34
C VAL A 186 19.28 -18.53 6.69
N SER A 187 18.13 -18.70 7.33
CA SER A 187 16.93 -17.96 6.92
C SER A 187 17.16 -16.46 7.04
N ALA A 188 16.82 -15.74 5.99
CA ALA A 188 16.80 -14.28 5.99
C ALA A 188 15.43 -13.70 6.37
N GLU A 189 14.53 -14.49 6.99
CA GLU A 189 13.17 -14.07 7.32
C GLU A 189 13.13 -12.69 7.99
N ALA A 190 13.82 -12.50 9.12
CA ALA A 190 13.81 -11.23 9.84
C ALA A 190 14.38 -10.05 9.02
N LEU A 191 15.35 -10.32 8.13
CA LEU A 191 15.90 -9.31 7.23
C LEU A 191 14.92 -8.96 6.10
N ALA A 192 14.29 -9.96 5.50
CA ALA A 192 13.30 -9.82 4.44
C ALA A 192 12.07 -9.04 4.93
N ILE A 193 11.53 -9.40 6.10
CA ILE A 193 10.43 -8.68 6.73
C ILE A 193 10.86 -7.23 7.02
N GLY A 194 11.99 -7.05 7.71
CA GLY A 194 12.50 -5.72 8.02
C GLY A 194 12.66 -4.83 6.79
N TRP A 195 13.13 -5.36 5.65
CA TRP A 195 13.21 -4.64 4.39
C TRP A 195 11.84 -4.24 3.84
N LEU A 196 10.85 -5.13 3.91
CA LEU A 196 9.51 -4.90 3.40
C LEU A 196 8.69 -3.96 4.30
N GLU A 197 8.81 -4.08 5.63
CA GLU A 197 8.01 -3.31 6.59
C GLU A 197 8.51 -1.90 6.85
N THR A 198 9.86 -1.68 6.83
CA THR A 198 10.43 -0.37 7.19
C THR A 198 10.16 0.68 6.12
N ARG A 199 9.60 1.81 6.50
CA ARG A 199 9.42 2.99 5.63
C ARG A 199 10.60 3.92 5.76
N SER A 200 11.10 4.44 4.65
CA SER A 200 12.11 5.49 4.65
C SER A 200 11.48 6.87 4.85
N ALA A 201 12.29 7.87 5.19
CA ALA A 201 11.84 9.25 5.23
C ALA A 201 11.28 9.72 3.87
N ALA A 202 11.87 9.27 2.76
CA ALA A 202 11.42 9.58 1.41
C ALA A 202 10.05 8.96 1.12
N ASP A 203 9.80 7.70 1.53
CA ASP A 203 8.48 7.07 1.43
C ASP A 203 7.43 7.94 2.15
N MET A 204 7.73 8.37 3.39
CA MET A 204 6.78 9.10 4.25
C MET A 204 6.53 10.55 3.83
N VAL A 205 7.36 11.14 2.97
CA VAL A 205 7.07 12.44 2.32
C VAL A 205 5.93 12.31 1.31
N VAL A 206 5.83 11.17 0.63
CA VAL A 206 4.88 10.97 -0.48
C VAL A 206 3.66 10.14 -0.07
N TYR A 207 3.79 9.24 0.91
CA TYR A 207 2.71 8.35 1.32
C TYR A 207 1.40 9.09 1.68
N PRO A 208 1.41 10.28 2.34
CA PRO A 208 0.18 11.04 2.56
C PRO A 208 -0.56 11.41 1.27
N GLN A 209 0.16 11.66 0.17
CA GLN A 209 -0.47 11.90 -1.13
C GLN A 209 -1.06 10.63 -1.72
N VAL A 210 -0.42 9.46 -1.52
CA VAL A 210 -0.96 8.17 -2.00
C VAL A 210 -2.28 7.86 -1.30
N CYS A 211 -2.34 7.99 0.04
CA CYS A 211 -3.55 7.79 0.83
C CYS A 211 -4.64 8.82 0.45
N ARG A 212 -4.27 10.08 0.25
CA ARG A 212 -5.21 11.13 -0.20
C ARG A 212 -5.85 10.81 -1.53
N ILE A 213 -5.10 10.27 -2.49
CA ILE A 213 -5.66 9.84 -3.77
C ILE A 213 -6.74 8.77 -3.56
N ALA A 214 -6.49 7.79 -2.68
CA ALA A 214 -7.48 6.76 -2.34
C ALA A 214 -8.73 7.38 -1.69
N HIS A 215 -8.55 8.28 -0.71
CA HIS A 215 -9.66 9.00 -0.06
C HIS A 215 -10.48 9.84 -1.04
N GLU A 216 -9.83 10.55 -1.98
CA GLU A 216 -10.52 11.35 -3.01
C GLU A 216 -11.35 10.45 -3.95
N ILE A 217 -10.83 9.28 -4.32
CA ILE A 217 -11.56 8.32 -5.15
C ILE A 217 -12.77 7.75 -4.38
N ILE A 218 -12.60 7.39 -3.10
CA ILE A 218 -13.72 6.94 -2.25
C ILE A 218 -14.78 8.03 -2.14
N ALA A 219 -14.39 9.27 -1.86
CA ALA A 219 -15.31 10.39 -1.73
C ALA A 219 -16.06 10.72 -3.04
N GLU A 220 -15.44 10.50 -4.21
CA GLU A 220 -16.09 10.65 -5.50
C GLU A 220 -17.09 9.50 -5.73
N GLY A 221 -16.71 8.25 -5.45
CA GLY A 221 -17.57 7.07 -5.59
C GLY A 221 -18.77 7.08 -4.64
N PHE A 222 -18.58 7.57 -3.41
CA PHE A 222 -19.64 7.74 -2.42
C PHE A 222 -20.31 9.12 -2.52
N SER A 223 -20.76 9.45 -3.73
CA SER A 223 -21.44 10.71 -3.99
C SER A 223 -22.58 10.56 -5.01
N GLU A 224 -23.39 11.59 -5.12
CA GLU A 224 -24.45 11.71 -6.12
C GLU A 224 -23.94 11.76 -7.57
N ALA A 225 -22.64 11.95 -7.77
CA ALA A 225 -22.01 11.87 -9.09
C ALA A 225 -21.96 10.42 -9.63
N VAL A 226 -21.93 9.44 -8.72
CA VAL A 226 -21.84 8.00 -9.06
C VAL A 226 -23.09 7.25 -8.64
N ILE A 227 -23.67 7.56 -7.48
CA ILE A 227 -24.78 6.81 -6.90
C ILE A 227 -26.11 7.56 -7.15
N GLN A 228 -26.98 6.93 -7.93
CA GLN A 228 -28.38 7.27 -8.05
C GLN A 228 -29.21 6.25 -7.25
N PRO A 229 -29.74 6.62 -6.06
CA PRO A 229 -30.51 5.69 -5.23
C PRO A 229 -31.73 5.13 -5.96
N GLY A 230 -31.95 3.84 -5.84
CA GLY A 230 -33.00 3.11 -6.56
C GLY A 230 -32.64 2.61 -7.95
N VAL A 231 -31.43 2.96 -8.46
CA VAL A 231 -30.92 2.55 -9.77
C VAL A 231 -29.54 1.91 -9.67
N THR A 232 -28.57 2.62 -9.09
CA THR A 232 -27.18 2.17 -8.98
C THR A 232 -27.08 0.99 -8.02
N THR A 233 -26.32 -0.03 -8.42
CA THR A 233 -26.04 -1.21 -7.59
C THR A 233 -24.70 -1.11 -6.89
N THR A 234 -24.46 -1.95 -5.88
CA THR A 234 -23.16 -2.07 -5.23
C THR A 234 -22.06 -2.47 -6.21
N GLN A 235 -22.37 -3.36 -7.16
CA GLN A 235 -21.43 -3.78 -8.20
C GLN A 235 -21.12 -2.66 -9.19
N ASP A 236 -22.10 -1.82 -9.58
CA ASP A 236 -21.83 -0.64 -10.42
C ASP A 236 -20.78 0.27 -9.77
N VAL A 237 -20.86 0.49 -8.46
CA VAL A 237 -19.92 1.34 -7.72
C VAL A 237 -18.53 0.66 -7.60
N ALA A 238 -18.49 -0.65 -7.33
CA ALA A 238 -17.23 -1.40 -7.27
C ALA A 238 -16.46 -1.36 -8.60
N TRP A 239 -17.18 -1.57 -9.72
CA TRP A 239 -16.57 -1.45 -11.05
C TRP A 239 -16.21 -0.02 -11.42
N TRP A 240 -17.00 0.97 -10.99
CA TRP A 240 -16.65 2.38 -11.16
C TRP A 240 -15.31 2.71 -10.50
N TYR A 241 -15.05 2.23 -9.26
CA TYR A 241 -13.76 2.38 -8.60
C TYR A 241 -12.62 1.78 -9.43
N ARG A 242 -12.80 0.59 -10.01
CA ARG A 242 -11.81 -0.04 -10.88
C ARG A 242 -11.50 0.80 -12.12
N ASP A 243 -12.53 1.31 -12.77
CA ASP A 243 -12.38 2.17 -13.95
C ASP A 243 -11.69 3.49 -13.56
N ARG A 244 -12.07 4.09 -12.43
CA ARG A 244 -11.48 5.34 -11.95
C ARG A 244 -10.00 5.22 -11.64
N VAL A 245 -9.57 4.15 -10.98
CA VAL A 245 -8.15 3.82 -10.75
C VAL A 245 -7.39 3.74 -12.07
N ARG A 246 -7.95 3.05 -13.06
CA ARG A 246 -7.36 2.90 -14.39
C ARG A 246 -7.27 4.23 -15.14
N GLU A 247 -8.30 5.06 -15.11
CA GLU A 247 -8.31 6.39 -15.73
C GLU A 247 -7.21 7.30 -15.18
N LEU A 248 -6.93 7.22 -13.89
CA LEU A 248 -5.83 7.93 -13.24
C LEU A 248 -4.46 7.29 -13.53
N GLY A 249 -4.41 6.17 -14.26
CA GLY A 249 -3.20 5.42 -14.54
C GLY A 249 -2.57 4.80 -13.29
N LEU A 250 -3.39 4.43 -12.32
CA LEU A 250 -3.03 3.70 -11.10
C LEU A 250 -3.34 2.20 -11.25
N THR A 251 -3.00 1.42 -10.23
CA THR A 251 -3.32 0.00 -10.14
C THR A 251 -4.06 -0.26 -8.83
N ALA A 252 -5.15 -1.03 -8.88
CA ALA A 252 -5.74 -1.62 -7.69
C ALA A 252 -5.01 -2.94 -7.41
N TRP A 253 -4.69 -3.22 -6.16
CA TRP A 253 -4.03 -4.46 -5.78
C TRP A 253 -5.02 -5.58 -5.42
N PHE A 254 -6.29 -5.21 -5.17
CA PHE A 254 -7.43 -6.12 -5.08
C PHE A 254 -8.66 -5.53 -5.78
N HIS A 255 -9.71 -6.33 -5.93
CA HIS A 255 -10.99 -5.86 -6.45
C HIS A 255 -11.77 -5.17 -5.33
N PRO A 256 -12.13 -3.88 -5.46
CA PRO A 256 -12.90 -3.19 -4.43
C PRO A 256 -14.22 -3.88 -4.14
N SER A 257 -14.63 -3.87 -2.89
CA SER A 257 -15.96 -4.34 -2.51
C SER A 257 -16.84 -3.20 -2.02
N VAL A 258 -18.14 -3.25 -2.36
CA VAL A 258 -19.15 -2.33 -1.83
C VAL A 258 -20.31 -3.14 -1.29
N SER A 259 -20.64 -2.94 -0.02
CA SER A 259 -21.72 -3.65 0.65
C SER A 259 -22.71 -2.70 1.31
N VAL A 260 -23.89 -3.22 1.67
CA VAL A 260 -24.96 -2.44 2.30
C VAL A 260 -25.47 -3.12 3.55
N GLN A 261 -25.76 -2.33 4.57
CA GLN A 261 -26.58 -2.73 5.71
C GLN A 261 -27.87 -1.90 5.71
N ARG A 262 -29.02 -2.53 6.03
CA ARG A 262 -30.36 -1.92 5.93
C ARG A 262 -31.19 -2.21 7.18
N ALA A 263 -32.07 -1.28 7.54
CA ALA A 263 -32.97 -1.48 8.67
C ALA A 263 -33.91 -2.70 8.48
N ASP A 264 -34.37 -2.95 7.27
CA ASP A 264 -35.38 -3.97 6.92
C ASP A 264 -34.81 -5.36 6.59
N THR A 265 -33.47 -5.54 6.64
CA THR A 265 -32.83 -6.84 6.44
C THR A 265 -32.28 -7.38 7.74
N PRO A 266 -32.29 -8.71 7.99
CA PRO A 266 -31.62 -9.30 9.15
C PRO A 266 -30.13 -8.96 9.17
N ALA A 267 -29.56 -8.85 10.40
CA ALA A 267 -28.12 -8.81 10.55
C ALA A 267 -27.52 -10.14 10.03
N GLN A 268 -26.52 -10.07 9.18
CA GLN A 268 -25.76 -11.24 8.74
C GLN A 268 -24.61 -11.51 9.70
N ASP A 269 -24.24 -12.77 9.89
CA ASP A 269 -22.94 -13.07 10.51
C ASP A 269 -21.79 -12.70 9.57
N LEU A 270 -20.59 -12.53 10.12
CA LEU A 270 -19.44 -12.10 9.34
C LEU A 270 -19.09 -13.07 8.20
N LYS A 271 -19.24 -14.38 8.41
CA LYS A 271 -18.93 -15.37 7.36
C LYS A 271 -19.91 -15.29 6.20
N ALA A 272 -21.19 -15.09 6.49
CA ALA A 272 -22.21 -14.85 5.46
C ALA A 272 -21.96 -13.55 4.72
N GLU A 273 -21.56 -12.49 5.43
CA GLU A 273 -21.21 -11.20 4.83
C GLU A 273 -19.99 -11.32 3.90
N ILE A 274 -18.93 -11.98 4.33
CA ILE A 274 -17.74 -12.23 3.49
C ILE A 274 -18.10 -13.12 2.28
N ALA A 275 -18.93 -14.14 2.47
CA ALA A 275 -19.35 -15.01 1.38
C ALA A 275 -20.25 -14.30 0.33
N SER A 276 -20.93 -13.24 0.74
CA SER A 276 -21.86 -12.45 -0.10
C SER A 276 -21.29 -11.09 -0.55
N HIS A 277 -19.99 -10.86 -0.39
CA HIS A 277 -19.37 -9.56 -0.73
C HIS A 277 -19.53 -9.19 -2.22
N ASP A 278 -19.69 -10.17 -3.10
CA ASP A 278 -19.96 -9.97 -4.54
C ASP A 278 -21.44 -9.88 -4.87
N ASP A 279 -22.35 -10.01 -3.89
CA ASP A 279 -23.78 -9.94 -4.13
C ASP A 279 -24.19 -8.54 -4.58
N GLU A 280 -24.92 -8.49 -5.68
CA GLU A 280 -25.41 -7.25 -6.25
C GLU A 280 -26.66 -6.76 -5.51
N ALA A 281 -26.60 -5.55 -4.98
CA ALA A 281 -27.71 -4.92 -4.29
C ALA A 281 -27.98 -3.51 -4.85
N VAL A 282 -29.24 -3.22 -5.23
CA VAL A 282 -29.63 -1.84 -5.58
C VAL A 282 -29.58 -0.98 -4.33
N ILE A 283 -28.79 0.10 -4.39
CA ILE A 283 -28.62 1.07 -3.30
C ILE A 283 -29.93 1.89 -3.14
N ARG A 284 -30.39 2.07 -1.89
CA ARG A 284 -31.66 2.72 -1.58
C ARG A 284 -31.51 3.82 -0.52
N PRO A 285 -32.41 4.80 -0.49
CA PRO A 285 -32.46 5.74 0.64
C PRO A 285 -32.60 5.01 2.00
N GLY A 286 -31.75 5.37 2.93
CA GLY A 286 -31.66 4.74 4.26
C GLY A 286 -30.62 3.62 4.37
N ASP A 287 -29.90 3.29 3.30
CA ASP A 287 -28.82 2.31 3.33
C ASP A 287 -27.58 2.89 4.01
N LEU A 288 -26.91 2.07 4.83
CA LEU A 288 -25.54 2.28 5.28
C LEU A 288 -24.62 1.51 4.35
N LEU A 289 -23.82 2.23 3.58
CA LEU A 289 -22.84 1.66 2.65
C LEU A 289 -21.50 1.46 3.33
N HIS A 290 -20.76 0.49 2.88
CA HIS A 290 -19.37 0.25 3.21
C HIS A 290 -18.59 0.00 1.92
N VAL A 291 -17.40 0.56 1.83
CA VAL A 291 -16.42 0.28 0.77
C VAL A 291 -15.14 -0.25 1.40
N ASP A 292 -14.53 -1.19 0.71
CA ASP A 292 -13.17 -1.65 0.93
C ASP A 292 -12.39 -1.43 -0.36
N PHE A 293 -11.31 -0.61 -0.29
CA PHE A 293 -10.66 -0.04 -1.46
C PHE A 293 -9.17 0.22 -1.24
N GLY A 294 -8.35 -0.25 -2.19
CA GLY A 294 -6.92 -0.02 -2.16
C GLY A 294 -6.30 0.24 -3.53
N ILE A 295 -5.28 1.10 -3.56
CA ILE A 295 -4.50 1.43 -4.75
C ILE A 295 -3.02 1.14 -4.56
N THR A 296 -2.31 0.98 -5.67
CA THR A 296 -0.85 0.98 -5.72
C THR A 296 -0.35 2.19 -6.50
N TYR A 297 0.51 2.99 -5.86
CA TYR A 297 1.21 4.10 -6.50
C TYR A 297 2.65 4.19 -5.99
N LEU A 298 3.62 4.33 -6.88
CA LEU A 298 5.06 4.36 -6.55
C LEU A 298 5.54 3.14 -5.73
N ARG A 299 4.93 1.96 -5.96
CA ARG A 299 5.14 0.71 -5.20
C ARG A 299 4.63 0.75 -3.75
N LEU A 300 3.96 1.81 -3.34
CA LEU A 300 3.24 1.86 -2.06
C LEU A 300 1.78 1.52 -2.28
N ASN A 301 1.23 0.73 -1.38
CA ASN A 301 -0.18 0.36 -1.38
C ASN A 301 -0.92 1.12 -0.30
N THR A 302 -2.21 1.38 -0.53
CA THR A 302 -3.17 1.82 0.48
C THR A 302 -4.22 0.76 0.71
N ASP A 303 -4.81 0.76 1.89
CA ASP A 303 -5.96 -0.03 2.24
C ASP A 303 -6.90 0.81 3.11
N THR A 304 -8.16 0.91 2.69
CA THR A 304 -9.08 1.88 3.32
C THR A 304 -10.52 1.39 3.27
N GLN A 305 -11.15 1.30 4.45
CA GLN A 305 -12.58 1.02 4.55
C GLN A 305 -13.32 2.22 5.12
N GLN A 306 -14.33 2.68 4.41
CA GLN A 306 -15.15 3.83 4.80
C GLN A 306 -16.65 3.57 4.63
N HIS A 307 -17.46 4.38 5.29
CA HIS A 307 -18.91 4.28 5.27
C HIS A 307 -19.58 5.52 4.70
N ALA A 308 -20.74 5.29 4.03
CA ALA A 308 -21.65 6.35 3.62
C ALA A 308 -23.08 6.02 4.03
N TYR A 309 -23.88 7.04 4.30
CA TYR A 309 -25.31 6.91 4.51
C TYR A 309 -26.10 7.57 3.40
N VAL A 310 -27.04 6.82 2.81
CA VAL A 310 -27.92 7.34 1.77
C VAL A 310 -29.13 8.00 2.43
N LEU A 311 -29.21 9.33 2.33
CA LEU A 311 -30.26 10.11 2.99
C LEU A 311 -31.65 9.72 2.46
N ARG A 312 -32.62 9.59 3.37
CA ARG A 312 -34.03 9.51 3.00
C ARG A 312 -34.58 10.90 2.64
N PRO A 313 -35.67 10.97 1.89
CA PRO A 313 -36.32 12.25 1.62
C PRO A 313 -36.60 13.04 2.89
N GLY A 314 -36.07 14.28 2.97
CA GLY A 314 -36.22 15.16 4.11
C GLY A 314 -35.14 15.02 5.21
N GLU A 315 -34.28 14.03 5.14
CA GLU A 315 -33.12 13.92 6.03
C GLU A 315 -31.99 14.84 5.59
N THR A 316 -31.26 15.41 6.57
CA THR A 316 -30.08 16.24 6.37
C THR A 316 -28.83 15.64 7.05
N ALA A 317 -29.00 14.56 7.80
CA ALA A 317 -27.95 13.82 8.51
C ALA A 317 -28.35 12.35 8.61
N ALA A 318 -27.38 11.48 8.88
CA ALA A 318 -27.65 10.10 9.27
C ALA A 318 -28.35 10.06 10.66
N PRO A 319 -29.12 9.01 10.97
CA PRO A 319 -29.70 8.81 12.31
C PRO A 319 -28.64 8.93 13.41
N GLU A 320 -29.00 9.54 14.54
CA GLU A 320 -28.06 9.80 15.65
C GLU A 320 -27.44 8.51 16.20
N ASP A 321 -28.19 7.44 16.28
CA ASP A 321 -27.71 6.14 16.74
C ASP A 321 -26.74 5.46 15.76
N LEU A 322 -26.88 5.68 14.45
CA LEU A 322 -25.88 5.30 13.47
C LEU A 322 -24.60 6.12 13.59
N GLN A 323 -24.72 7.42 13.85
CA GLN A 323 -23.55 8.28 14.10
C GLN A 323 -22.84 7.85 15.40
N ALA A 324 -23.59 7.48 16.45
CA ALA A 324 -23.03 6.95 17.68
C ALA A 324 -22.31 5.59 17.45
N ALA A 325 -22.90 4.69 16.65
CA ALA A 325 -22.26 3.44 16.27
C ALA A 325 -20.94 3.68 15.52
N PHE A 326 -20.93 4.65 14.59
CA PHE A 326 -19.73 5.05 13.86
C PHE A 326 -18.65 5.61 14.82
N ALA A 327 -19.03 6.42 15.81
CA ALA A 327 -18.11 6.93 16.81
C ALA A 327 -17.50 5.81 17.67
N THR A 328 -18.26 4.73 17.94
CA THR A 328 -17.75 3.53 18.63
C THR A 328 -16.65 2.84 17.82
N GLY A 329 -16.78 2.73 16.49
CA GLY A 329 -15.73 2.23 15.62
C GLY A 329 -14.44 3.09 15.68
N ASN A 330 -14.59 4.42 15.64
CA ASN A 330 -13.45 5.33 15.83
C ASN A 330 -12.82 5.21 17.23
N ARG A 331 -13.63 4.97 18.27
CA ARG A 331 -13.10 4.72 19.62
C ARG A 331 -12.26 3.45 19.67
N LEU A 332 -12.69 2.39 18.99
CA LEU A 332 -11.92 1.15 18.90
C LEU A 332 -10.57 1.37 18.20
N GLN A 333 -10.52 2.19 17.13
CA GLN A 333 -9.26 2.58 16.51
C GLN A 333 -8.33 3.32 17.49
N ASP A 334 -8.85 4.20 18.36
CA ASP A 334 -8.06 4.88 19.40
C ASP A 334 -7.52 3.89 20.45
N LEU A 335 -8.32 2.90 20.85
CA LEU A 335 -7.90 1.86 21.81
C LEU A 335 -6.78 1.02 21.21
N LEU A 336 -6.92 0.59 19.96
CA LEU A 336 -5.93 -0.22 19.28
C LEU A 336 -4.61 0.54 19.09
N THR A 337 -4.65 1.73 18.50
CA THR A 337 -3.44 2.51 18.20
C THR A 337 -2.70 2.96 19.46
N GLY A 338 -3.40 3.09 20.60
CA GLY A 338 -2.82 3.35 21.90
C GLY A 338 -2.01 2.18 22.50
N GLU A 339 -2.07 0.97 21.88
CA GLU A 339 -1.31 -0.20 22.32
C GLU A 339 -0.02 -0.43 21.51
N PHE A 340 0.23 0.38 20.49
CA PHE A 340 1.45 0.28 19.70
C PHE A 340 2.66 0.74 20.51
N VAL A 341 3.50 -0.22 20.86
CA VAL A 341 4.76 0.01 21.61
C VAL A 341 5.85 -0.81 20.95
N ALA A 342 6.98 -0.20 20.65
CA ALA A 342 8.12 -0.88 20.03
C ALA A 342 8.54 -2.11 20.85
N GLY A 343 8.73 -3.23 20.17
CA GLY A 343 9.09 -4.52 20.77
C GLY A 343 7.95 -5.39 21.26
N ARG A 344 6.71 -4.87 21.38
CA ARG A 344 5.53 -5.71 21.64
C ARG A 344 5.19 -6.50 20.40
N SER A 345 4.71 -7.73 20.58
CA SER A 345 4.21 -8.55 19.50
C SER A 345 2.79 -8.12 19.07
N GLY A 346 2.39 -8.47 17.84
CA GLY A 346 1.03 -8.26 17.37
C GLY A 346 -0.02 -8.89 18.28
N ASN A 347 0.27 -10.09 18.83
CA ASN A 347 -0.62 -10.80 19.75
C ASN A 347 -0.77 -10.07 21.10
N GLU A 348 0.30 -9.47 21.62
CA GLU A 348 0.23 -8.66 22.86
C GLU A 348 -0.58 -7.38 22.65
N ILE A 349 -0.42 -6.73 21.48
CA ILE A 349 -1.20 -5.54 21.09
C ILE A 349 -2.68 -5.91 20.98
N LEU A 350 -3.00 -7.01 20.26
CA LEU A 350 -4.37 -7.51 20.09
C LEU A 350 -5.04 -7.75 21.45
N ALA A 351 -4.40 -8.53 22.32
CA ALA A 351 -4.97 -8.89 23.63
C ALA A 351 -5.24 -7.65 24.50
N ALA A 352 -4.33 -6.68 24.50
CA ALA A 352 -4.48 -5.45 25.27
C ALA A 352 -5.61 -4.56 24.72
N ALA A 353 -5.69 -4.41 23.37
CA ALA A 353 -6.75 -3.63 22.73
C ALA A 353 -8.13 -4.23 22.95
N LEU A 354 -8.29 -5.56 22.78
CA LEU A 354 -9.55 -6.26 23.02
C LEU A 354 -9.99 -6.18 24.49
N SER A 355 -9.06 -6.32 25.44
CA SER A 355 -9.37 -6.15 26.87
C SER A 355 -9.88 -4.76 27.21
N LYS A 356 -9.33 -3.70 26.61
CA LYS A 356 -9.81 -2.33 26.78
C LYS A 356 -11.16 -2.12 26.11
N ALA A 357 -11.38 -2.69 24.92
CA ALA A 357 -12.67 -2.63 24.24
C ALA A 357 -13.76 -3.31 25.07
N GLU A 358 -13.50 -4.48 25.63
CA GLU A 358 -14.43 -5.20 26.53
C GLU A 358 -14.75 -4.36 27.78
N ALA A 359 -13.75 -3.72 28.39
CA ALA A 359 -13.94 -2.85 29.57
C ALA A 359 -14.82 -1.64 29.25
N GLU A 360 -14.86 -1.15 28.03
CA GLU A 360 -15.74 -0.10 27.54
C GLU A 360 -17.07 -0.63 26.97
N GLY A 361 -17.32 -1.94 27.01
CA GLY A 361 -18.54 -2.57 26.50
C GLY A 361 -18.61 -2.61 24.96
N ILE A 362 -17.49 -2.49 24.26
CA ILE A 362 -17.41 -2.53 22.79
C ILE A 362 -17.25 -3.98 22.35
N THR A 363 -18.19 -4.48 21.54
CA THR A 363 -18.06 -5.75 20.83
C THR A 363 -17.15 -5.52 19.64
N ALA A 364 -15.91 -5.99 19.71
CA ALA A 364 -14.83 -5.67 18.78
C ALA A 364 -14.30 -6.90 18.05
N SER A 365 -13.82 -6.68 16.83
CA SER A 365 -12.89 -7.58 16.14
C SER A 365 -11.79 -6.73 15.49
N ILE A 366 -10.54 -7.19 15.63
CA ILE A 366 -9.35 -6.48 15.15
C ILE A 366 -8.59 -7.43 14.23
N TYR A 367 -8.26 -6.96 13.02
CA TYR A 367 -7.51 -7.74 12.02
C TYR A 367 -6.55 -6.85 11.24
N THR A 368 -5.88 -6.00 11.96
CA THR A 368 -4.90 -5.00 11.51
C THR A 368 -3.62 -5.68 11.01
N HIS A 369 -3.10 -5.20 9.90
CA HIS A 369 -1.92 -5.77 9.25
C HIS A 369 -0.92 -4.68 8.82
N PRO A 370 0.38 -5.04 8.66
CA PRO A 370 1.34 -4.15 8.02
C PRO A 370 0.96 -3.84 6.57
N ILE A 371 1.33 -2.63 6.10
CA ILE A 371 1.13 -2.19 4.72
C ILE A 371 2.37 -1.49 4.17
N GLY A 372 2.54 -1.51 2.87
CA GLY A 372 3.65 -0.82 2.20
C GLY A 372 3.87 -1.32 0.79
N TYR A 373 4.95 -2.07 0.53
CA TYR A 373 5.21 -2.67 -0.78
C TYR A 373 4.19 -3.75 -1.18
N HIS A 374 3.48 -4.28 -0.21
CA HIS A 374 2.33 -5.17 -0.38
C HIS A 374 1.16 -4.60 0.42
N GLY A 375 -0.07 -4.89 0.01
CA GLY A 375 -1.26 -4.53 0.78
C GLY A 375 -1.28 -5.33 2.08
N HIS A 376 -1.48 -6.63 2.01
CA HIS A 376 -1.22 -7.53 3.14
C HIS A 376 0.30 -7.78 3.23
N ALA A 377 1.01 -6.95 3.98
CA ALA A 377 2.47 -6.97 4.07
C ALA A 377 2.98 -7.89 5.19
N ALA A 378 4.29 -8.19 5.15
CA ALA A 378 4.97 -8.89 6.22
C ALA A 378 5.26 -7.96 7.40
N GLY A 379 5.19 -8.50 8.60
CA GLY A 379 5.39 -7.83 9.88
C GLY A 379 4.40 -8.36 10.93
N PRO A 380 4.26 -7.71 12.10
CA PRO A 380 3.37 -8.20 13.16
C PRO A 380 1.90 -8.11 12.73
N THR A 381 1.25 -9.26 12.57
CA THR A 381 -0.20 -9.32 12.35
C THR A 381 -0.93 -9.15 13.68
N ILE A 382 -1.91 -8.23 13.73
CA ILE A 382 -2.66 -7.92 14.95
C ILE A 382 -4.08 -8.46 14.82
N GLY A 383 -4.25 -9.76 15.08
CA GLY A 383 -5.50 -10.49 14.87
C GLY A 383 -5.74 -10.83 13.39
N LEU A 384 -6.67 -11.74 13.18
CA LEU A 384 -7.33 -12.03 11.91
C LEU A 384 -8.82 -12.12 12.20
N TRP A 385 -9.67 -11.88 11.21
CA TRP A 385 -11.13 -11.86 11.39
C TRP A 385 -11.68 -13.13 12.09
N ASP A 386 -10.99 -14.26 11.96
CA ASP A 386 -11.32 -15.56 12.57
C ASP A 386 -10.34 -16.00 13.68
N GLN A 387 -9.33 -15.20 14.02
CA GLN A 387 -8.31 -15.49 15.03
C GLN A 387 -8.13 -14.34 16.01
N GLN A 388 -9.14 -14.12 16.85
CA GLN A 388 -9.14 -13.07 17.86
C GLN A 388 -8.41 -13.43 19.16
N GLY A 389 -8.01 -14.70 19.32
CA GLY A 389 -7.20 -15.19 20.44
C GLY A 389 -5.68 -15.11 20.21
N GLY A 390 -5.26 -14.61 19.07
CA GLY A 390 -3.86 -14.50 18.62
C GLY A 390 -3.60 -15.25 17.33
N VAL A 391 -2.59 -14.79 16.59
CA VAL A 391 -2.16 -15.34 15.30
C VAL A 391 -0.78 -16.01 15.49
N PRO A 392 -0.68 -17.33 15.44
CA PRO A 392 0.60 -18.01 15.61
C PRO A 392 1.62 -17.57 14.56
N GLY A 393 2.87 -17.38 14.99
CA GLY A 393 3.97 -16.99 14.12
C GLY A 393 3.93 -15.52 13.74
N ALA A 394 3.08 -15.11 12.79
CA ALA A 394 3.03 -13.72 12.32
C ALA A 394 2.59 -12.73 13.42
N GLY A 395 1.69 -13.14 14.31
CA GLY A 395 1.30 -12.33 15.46
C GLY A 395 2.36 -12.28 16.57
N ASP A 396 3.32 -13.22 16.59
CA ASP A 396 4.41 -13.26 17.57
C ASP A 396 5.59 -12.35 17.18
N TYR A 397 5.59 -11.85 15.94
CA TYR A 397 6.62 -10.94 15.45
C TYR A 397 6.55 -9.58 16.16
N PRO A 398 7.69 -8.99 16.58
CA PRO A 398 7.70 -7.73 17.31
C PRO A 398 7.48 -6.52 16.42
N LEU A 399 6.81 -5.52 16.96
CA LEU A 399 6.62 -4.21 16.33
C LEU A 399 7.94 -3.41 16.34
N TYR A 400 8.35 -2.95 15.18
CA TYR A 400 9.51 -2.07 15.02
C TYR A 400 9.10 -0.64 14.65
N PRO A 401 9.95 0.36 14.99
CA PRO A 401 9.77 1.73 14.50
C PRO A 401 9.80 1.83 12.97
N ASP A 402 9.28 2.94 12.46
CA ASP A 402 9.25 3.27 11.04
C ASP A 402 8.45 2.27 10.19
N THR A 403 7.32 1.78 10.72
CA THR A 403 6.44 0.82 10.05
C THR A 403 5.06 1.41 9.78
N ALA A 404 4.42 0.98 8.69
CA ALA A 404 3.06 1.38 8.36
C ALA A 404 2.10 0.21 8.49
N PHE A 405 0.87 0.52 8.91
CA PHE A 405 -0.20 -0.45 9.16
C PHE A 405 -1.49 0.04 8.54
N SER A 406 -2.28 -0.89 8.01
CA SER A 406 -3.70 -0.65 7.83
C SER A 406 -4.41 -0.97 9.15
N ILE A 407 -5.01 0.05 9.77
CA ILE A 407 -5.70 -0.07 11.07
C ILE A 407 -7.11 -0.58 10.81
N GLU A 408 -7.20 -1.88 10.59
CA GLU A 408 -8.41 -2.57 10.19
C GLU A 408 -9.09 -3.26 11.36
N LEU A 409 -10.42 -3.01 11.51
CA LEU A 409 -11.22 -3.51 12.61
C LEU A 409 -12.72 -3.29 12.37
N TYR A 410 -13.56 -3.93 13.19
CA TYR A 410 -14.95 -3.52 13.29
C TYR A 410 -15.44 -3.47 14.74
N ALA A 411 -16.43 -2.60 14.98
CA ALA A 411 -17.22 -2.58 16.19
C ALA A 411 -18.69 -2.89 15.88
N GLU A 412 -19.33 -3.73 16.69
CA GLU A 412 -20.78 -3.95 16.63
C GLU A 412 -21.49 -3.07 17.64
N SER A 413 -22.53 -2.39 17.21
CA SER A 413 -23.34 -1.49 18.04
C SER A 413 -24.82 -1.76 17.83
N GLU A 414 -25.61 -1.71 18.93
CA GLU A 414 -27.07 -1.68 18.81
C GLU A 414 -27.50 -0.36 18.17
N VAL A 415 -28.37 -0.43 17.16
CA VAL A 415 -28.97 0.73 16.49
C VAL A 415 -30.48 0.66 16.72
N PRO A 416 -31.01 1.31 17.74
CA PRO A 416 -32.43 1.24 18.13
C PRO A 416 -33.39 1.62 17.02
N SER A 417 -33.04 2.62 16.19
CA SER A 417 -33.88 3.03 15.04
C SER A 417 -34.00 1.93 13.99
N TRP A 418 -33.08 0.96 13.97
CA TRP A 418 -33.11 -0.21 13.09
C TRP A 418 -33.56 -1.50 13.80
N GLY A 419 -33.64 -1.47 15.14
CA GLY A 419 -34.00 -2.63 15.96
C GLY A 419 -33.04 -3.80 15.86
N LYS A 420 -31.76 -3.53 15.56
CA LYS A 420 -30.72 -4.56 15.37
C LYS A 420 -29.31 -4.01 15.60
N ARG A 421 -28.35 -4.93 15.68
CA ARG A 421 -26.94 -4.59 15.64
C ARG A 421 -26.48 -4.22 14.24
N VAL A 422 -25.61 -3.23 14.18
CA VAL A 422 -24.91 -2.77 12.97
C VAL A 422 -23.42 -2.96 13.18
N ARG A 423 -22.70 -3.38 12.14
CA ARG A 423 -21.26 -3.52 12.14
C ARG A 423 -20.64 -2.34 11.44
N ILE A 424 -19.80 -1.59 12.16
CA ILE A 424 -19.00 -0.49 11.60
C ILE A 424 -17.59 -1.02 11.37
N LYS A 425 -17.24 -1.21 10.11
CA LYS A 425 -15.92 -1.65 9.64
C LYS A 425 -15.13 -0.42 9.22
N LEU A 426 -13.96 -0.23 9.77
CA LEU A 426 -13.09 0.91 9.50
C LEU A 426 -11.68 0.43 9.23
N GLU A 427 -11.05 1.05 8.25
CA GLU A 427 -9.67 0.80 7.90
C GLU A 427 -9.02 2.06 7.37
N GLU A 428 -7.85 2.39 7.91
CA GLU A 428 -7.09 3.56 7.48
C GLU A 428 -5.60 3.32 7.67
N ASP A 429 -4.82 3.76 6.70
CA ASP A 429 -3.36 3.65 6.75
C ASP A 429 -2.77 4.55 7.82
N ALA A 430 -1.93 3.98 8.68
CA ALA A 430 -1.24 4.68 9.75
C ALA A 430 0.25 4.35 9.80
N PHE A 431 1.03 5.23 10.38
CA PHE A 431 2.47 5.10 10.53
C PHE A 431 2.85 5.13 12.00
N PHE A 432 3.67 4.16 12.42
CA PHE A 432 4.26 4.08 13.75
C PHE A 432 5.73 4.52 13.69
N ASP A 433 6.06 5.61 14.36
CA ASP A 433 7.41 6.19 14.38
C ASP A 433 8.34 5.62 15.48
N GLY A 434 7.81 4.68 16.29
CA GLY A 434 8.47 4.09 17.45
C GLY A 434 7.94 4.60 18.78
N GLU A 435 7.21 5.72 18.80
CA GLU A 435 6.61 6.31 19.98
C GLU A 435 5.09 6.44 19.85
N THR A 436 4.62 6.88 18.67
CA THR A 436 3.21 7.16 18.39
C THR A 436 2.74 6.63 17.05
N VAL A 437 1.43 6.34 16.97
CA VAL A 437 0.76 6.05 15.71
C VAL A 437 0.06 7.30 15.20
N ARG A 438 0.29 7.65 13.93
CA ARG A 438 -0.42 8.73 13.24
C ARG A 438 -1.03 8.21 11.95
N TYR A 439 -2.30 8.50 11.70
CA TYR A 439 -2.93 8.23 10.42
C TYR A 439 -2.24 9.05 9.32
N ILE A 440 -1.91 8.41 8.20
CA ILE A 440 -1.03 9.00 7.17
C ILE A 440 -1.71 10.18 6.46
N ASP A 441 -2.99 10.05 6.11
CA ASP A 441 -3.80 11.17 5.55
C ASP A 441 -5.09 11.40 6.39
N GLY A 442 -5.06 11.09 7.69
CA GLY A 442 -6.22 11.16 8.56
C GLY A 442 -7.05 9.89 8.54
N ARG A 443 -8.25 9.97 9.11
CA ARG A 443 -9.24 8.88 9.12
C ARG A 443 -10.64 9.43 8.98
N GLN A 444 -11.57 8.61 8.55
CA GLN A 444 -12.98 8.98 8.50
C GLN A 444 -13.53 9.20 9.91
N ARG A 445 -14.09 10.39 10.19
CA ARG A 445 -14.66 10.76 11.50
C ARG A 445 -16.17 10.96 11.49
N ALA A 446 -16.77 10.95 10.30
CA ALA A 446 -18.21 11.05 10.10
C ALA A 446 -18.60 10.27 8.84
N LEU A 447 -19.82 9.79 8.79
CA LEU A 447 -20.37 9.13 7.61
C LEU A 447 -20.43 10.09 6.42
N TRP A 448 -20.01 9.64 5.25
CA TRP A 448 -20.33 10.34 4.01
C TRP A 448 -21.86 10.36 3.84
N LEU A 449 -22.40 11.45 3.34
CA LEU A 449 -23.84 11.58 3.06
C LEU A 449 -24.10 11.58 1.54
N ILE A 450 -25.11 10.85 1.11
CA ILE A 450 -25.51 10.79 -0.31
C ILE A 450 -26.97 11.17 -0.43
N PRO A 451 -27.33 12.27 -1.13
CA PRO A 451 -26.41 13.23 -1.76
C PRO A 451 -25.63 14.05 -0.72
N ARG A 452 -24.48 14.57 -1.14
CA ARG A 452 -23.69 15.47 -0.30
C ARG A 452 -24.49 16.72 0.03
N GLN A 453 -24.40 17.16 1.29
CA GLN A 453 -25.02 18.43 1.70
C GLN A 453 -24.10 19.59 1.23
N VAL A 454 -24.49 20.23 0.13
CA VAL A 454 -23.83 21.45 -0.32
C VAL A 454 -24.27 22.59 0.61
N ARG A 455 -23.37 23.19 1.37
CA ARG A 455 -23.68 24.39 2.12
C ARG A 455 -23.81 25.56 1.13
N PRO A 456 -24.81 26.43 1.32
CA PRO A 456 -24.88 27.64 0.50
C PRO A 456 -23.61 28.47 0.70
N GLY A 457 -22.76 28.53 -0.35
CA GLY A 457 -21.52 29.32 -0.34
C GLY A 457 -20.21 28.51 -0.43
N ASP A 458 -20.25 27.18 -0.52
CA ASP A 458 -19.09 26.33 -0.82
C ASP A 458 -18.84 26.22 -2.34
#